data_2fd48c86bcfdb87120b709955f65a833
#
_entry.id   2fd48c86bcfdb87120b709955f65a833
#
_cell.length_a   1.000
_cell.length_b   1.000
_cell.length_c   1.000
_cell.angle_alpha   90.00
_cell.angle_beta   90.00
_cell.angle_gamma   90.00
#
_symmetry.space_group_name_H-M   'P 1'
#
loop_
_entity.id
_entity.type
_entity.pdbx_description
1 polymer ?
#
loop_
_entity_poly.entity_id
_entity_poly.type
_entity_poly.pdbx_seq_one_letter_code
_entity_poly.pdbx_strand_id
1 'polypeptide(L)'
;SVVEELRRVRSRLSSCQAAAPLPDSLAERLQGIAGNECDQPLYLIAEDGTRCRSVGGRLIRGGVAATLALATLMMLSLALAKEPAIVGDPVRAAREQYSLALTTINVGQGVGAVQWARERGARPGVAVQLTPRPIDLGQAVPIDESNAMARLGNNGQSITYSGRQRVWLMDGDGAHRANDVEVDVVAGEGASLTVLDATGERFLSWFVPTMGCCSSLAGTGLQFYTYQSSDEIAGRSASVVEAHGDGYLTARWWLDDETGLPLWVERYNMTGNPTLVFGFVSINIGTAQLATDSTQPYPMESVSSASTSGWCVGLPECPLELGGLPLVAHASSGEGEKSYQRLVYSDGVRTLSVSWTPGVLAGGTRISDDSPGLPQVSVWQVGKGVVSVATNGPRTLMAEVCRTLPQMRKNEFGLLERVGSGLGRLVGIG
;
A
#
# COMPACT_ATOMS: atom_id res chain seq x y z
N SER A 1 -15.62 29.64 -29.80
CA SER A 1 -16.82 29.32 -30.61
C SER A 1 -16.76 27.82 -30.99
N VAL A 2 -17.91 27.16 -31.11
CA VAL A 2 -18.06 25.74 -31.46
C VAL A 2 -17.28 25.37 -32.74
N VAL A 3 -17.18 26.29 -33.68
CA VAL A 3 -16.44 26.12 -34.95
C VAL A 3 -14.93 26.01 -34.75
N GLU A 4 -14.38 26.69 -33.76
CA GLU A 4 -12.95 26.61 -33.43
C GLU A 4 -12.58 25.31 -32.74
N GLU A 5 -13.47 24.78 -31.89
CA GLU A 5 -13.29 23.49 -31.27
C GLU A 5 -13.38 22.35 -32.29
N LEU A 6 -14.31 22.38 -33.20
CA LEU A 6 -14.41 21.43 -34.32
C LEU A 6 -13.16 21.44 -35.22
N ARG A 7 -12.57 22.61 -35.46
CA ARG A 7 -11.29 22.73 -36.19
C ARG A 7 -10.13 22.12 -35.41
N ARG A 8 -10.11 22.28 -34.07
CA ARG A 8 -9.08 21.69 -33.19
C ARG A 8 -9.21 20.17 -33.12
N VAL A 9 -10.44 19.63 -33.07
CA VAL A 9 -10.70 18.19 -33.12
C VAL A 9 -10.28 17.63 -34.50
N ARG A 10 -10.60 18.30 -35.59
CA ARG A 10 -10.17 17.89 -36.94
C ARG A 10 -8.65 17.88 -37.11
N SER A 11 -7.94 18.85 -36.55
CA SER A 11 -6.47 18.92 -36.54
C SER A 11 -5.85 17.78 -35.74
N ARG A 12 -6.44 17.38 -34.60
CA ARG A 12 -5.98 16.24 -33.81
C ARG A 12 -6.27 14.88 -34.48
N LEU A 13 -7.41 14.75 -35.14
CA LEU A 13 -7.74 13.54 -35.90
C LEU A 13 -6.84 13.37 -37.12
N SER A 14 -6.44 14.45 -37.79
CA SER A 14 -5.49 14.37 -38.90
C SER A 14 -4.05 14.04 -38.48
N SER A 15 -3.68 14.29 -37.22
CA SER A 15 -2.36 13.90 -36.67
C SER A 15 -2.30 12.43 -36.21
N CYS A 16 -3.45 11.75 -36.11
CA CYS A 16 -3.52 10.31 -35.79
C CYS A 16 -3.40 9.38 -37.01
N GLN A 17 -2.95 9.86 -38.16
CA GLN A 17 -2.83 9.11 -39.42
C GLN A 17 -1.69 8.06 -39.46
N ALA A 18 -1.16 7.65 -38.32
CA ALA A 18 -0.23 6.50 -38.22
C ALA A 18 -0.87 5.22 -37.66
N ALA A 19 -2.21 5.13 -37.68
CA ALA A 19 -2.91 3.88 -37.31
C ALA A 19 -2.89 2.89 -38.48
N ALA A 20 -2.73 1.62 -38.17
CA ALA A 20 -2.70 0.50 -39.13
C ALA A 20 -3.82 0.59 -40.16
N PRO A 21 -3.58 0.22 -41.43
CA PRO A 21 -4.58 0.29 -42.46
C PRO A 21 -5.80 -0.59 -42.10
N LEU A 22 -6.98 -0.04 -42.30
CA LEU A 22 -8.25 -0.74 -42.10
C LEU A 22 -8.24 -2.02 -42.96
N PRO A 23 -8.68 -3.15 -42.41
CA PRO A 23 -8.82 -4.39 -43.19
C PRO A 23 -9.68 -4.13 -44.41
N ASP A 24 -9.22 -4.59 -45.57
CA ASP A 24 -9.88 -4.38 -46.89
C ASP A 24 -11.36 -4.77 -46.89
N SER A 25 -11.71 -5.85 -46.13
CA SER A 25 -13.10 -6.28 -45.95
C SER A 25 -14.01 -5.28 -45.26
N LEU A 26 -13.49 -4.39 -44.45
CA LEU A 26 -14.25 -3.33 -43.77
C LEU A 26 -14.39 -2.09 -44.66
N ALA A 27 -13.37 -1.79 -45.45
CA ALA A 27 -13.37 -0.69 -46.41
C ALA A 27 -14.38 -1.00 -47.58
N GLU A 28 -14.41 -2.22 -48.09
CA GLU A 28 -15.40 -2.65 -49.10
C GLU A 28 -16.84 -2.63 -48.57
N ARG A 29 -17.06 -3.05 -47.32
CA ARG A 29 -18.41 -2.97 -46.71
C ARG A 29 -18.88 -1.53 -46.51
N LEU A 30 -17.98 -0.63 -46.11
CA LEU A 30 -18.31 0.80 -45.96
C LEU A 30 -18.56 1.49 -47.30
N GLN A 31 -17.83 1.13 -48.39
CA GLN A 31 -18.09 1.61 -49.72
C GLN A 31 -19.42 1.05 -50.29
N GLY A 32 -19.77 -0.21 -49.96
CA GLY A 32 -21.05 -0.80 -50.35
C GLY A 32 -22.26 -0.10 -49.72
N ILE A 33 -22.09 0.47 -48.50
CA ILE A 33 -23.14 1.24 -47.82
C ILE A 33 -23.27 2.63 -48.42
N ALA A 34 -22.17 3.27 -48.81
CA ALA A 34 -22.17 4.59 -49.41
C ALA A 34 -22.63 4.62 -50.87
N GLY A 35 -22.45 3.51 -51.59
CA GLY A 35 -22.82 3.38 -53.01
C GLY A 35 -24.27 2.95 -53.26
N ASN A 36 -25.02 2.54 -52.26
CA ASN A 36 -26.44 2.19 -52.40
C ASN A 36 -27.33 3.43 -52.13
N GLU A 37 -27.12 4.52 -52.85
CA GLU A 37 -28.16 5.50 -53.06
C GLU A 37 -29.27 4.90 -53.93
N CYS A 38 -30.19 4.18 -53.27
CA CYS A 38 -31.47 3.86 -53.91
C CYS A 38 -32.29 5.12 -54.05
N ASP A 39 -32.15 5.80 -55.17
CA ASP A 39 -32.88 7.02 -55.56
C ASP A 39 -34.33 6.75 -55.96
N GLN A 40 -34.92 5.61 -55.54
CA GLN A 40 -36.32 5.34 -55.75
C GLN A 40 -37.11 5.47 -54.44
N PRO A 41 -37.91 6.54 -54.32
CA PRO A 41 -38.85 6.60 -53.21
C PRO A 41 -39.90 5.49 -53.37
N LEU A 42 -40.04 4.63 -52.36
CA LEU A 42 -41.10 3.65 -52.27
C LEU A 42 -42.44 4.39 -52.11
N TYR A 43 -43.19 4.52 -53.20
CA TYR A 43 -44.59 4.97 -53.17
C TYR A 43 -45.50 3.76 -53.15
N LEU A 44 -46.38 3.67 -52.16
CA LEU A 44 -47.54 2.78 -52.22
C LEU A 44 -48.59 3.53 -53.07
N ILE A 45 -48.98 2.94 -54.19
CA ILE A 45 -50.08 3.44 -55.01
C ILE A 45 -51.35 2.77 -54.46
N ALA A 46 -52.27 3.62 -53.94
CA ALA A 46 -53.59 3.13 -53.58
C ALA A 46 -54.41 2.88 -54.85
N GLU A 47 -55.39 1.95 -54.79
CA GLU A 47 -56.24 1.55 -55.95
C GLU A 47 -56.99 2.72 -56.62
N ASP A 48 -57.09 3.85 -55.95
CA ASP A 48 -57.71 5.08 -56.47
C ASP A 48 -56.72 6.03 -57.19
N GLY A 49 -55.48 5.61 -57.38
CA GLY A 49 -54.45 6.38 -58.11
C GLY A 49 -53.84 7.53 -57.34
N THR A 50 -54.19 7.75 -56.10
CA THR A 50 -53.57 8.79 -55.26
C THR A 50 -52.24 8.34 -54.67
N ARG A 51 -51.20 9.16 -54.82
CA ARG A 51 -49.88 8.91 -54.23
C ARG A 51 -49.89 9.22 -52.72
N CYS A 52 -50.01 8.20 -51.88
CA CYS A 52 -49.85 8.36 -50.44
C CYS A 52 -48.37 8.34 -50.05
N ARG A 53 -47.87 9.43 -49.53
CA ARG A 53 -46.52 9.52 -48.95
C ARG A 53 -46.49 8.71 -47.65
N SER A 54 -45.84 7.55 -47.64
CA SER A 54 -45.72 6.74 -46.41
C SER A 54 -44.94 7.53 -45.34
N VAL A 55 -45.60 7.86 -44.25
CA VAL A 55 -44.99 8.51 -43.07
C VAL A 55 -44.00 7.55 -42.35
N GLY A 56 -44.16 6.24 -42.60
CA GLY A 56 -43.31 5.19 -41.98
C GLY A 56 -41.83 5.22 -42.39
N GLY A 57 -41.53 5.65 -43.64
CA GLY A 57 -40.15 5.72 -44.12
C GLY A 57 -39.26 6.76 -43.45
N ARG A 58 -39.83 7.83 -42.90
CA ARG A 58 -39.09 8.85 -42.16
C ARG A 58 -38.79 8.41 -40.73
N LEU A 59 -39.67 7.67 -40.09
CA LEU A 59 -39.43 7.08 -38.74
C LEU A 59 -38.37 6.03 -38.77
N ILE A 60 -38.33 5.14 -39.80
CA ILE A 60 -37.32 4.11 -39.94
C ILE A 60 -35.94 4.70 -40.23
N ARG A 61 -35.82 5.70 -41.10
CA ARG A 61 -34.55 6.41 -41.38
C ARG A 61 -34.03 7.17 -40.20
N GLY A 62 -34.89 7.81 -39.42
CA GLY A 62 -34.54 8.50 -38.17
C GLY A 62 -34.06 7.50 -37.10
N GLY A 63 -34.70 6.33 -37.00
CA GLY A 63 -34.30 5.28 -36.03
C GLY A 63 -32.95 4.66 -36.37
N VAL A 64 -32.66 4.37 -37.65
CA VAL A 64 -31.35 3.80 -38.06
C VAL A 64 -30.23 4.83 -37.88
N ALA A 65 -30.44 6.09 -38.18
CA ALA A 65 -29.45 7.15 -37.97
C ALA A 65 -29.19 7.38 -36.49
N ALA A 66 -30.22 7.34 -35.64
CA ALA A 66 -30.07 7.47 -34.20
C ALA A 66 -29.33 6.29 -33.54
N THR A 67 -29.62 5.06 -34.00
CA THR A 67 -28.92 3.85 -33.50
C THR A 67 -27.45 3.81 -33.94
N LEU A 68 -27.13 4.24 -35.16
CA LEU A 68 -25.76 4.37 -35.64
C LEU A 68 -24.99 5.44 -34.88
N ALA A 69 -25.60 6.60 -34.62
CA ALA A 69 -24.99 7.67 -33.84
C ALA A 69 -24.74 7.23 -32.38
N LEU A 70 -25.68 6.52 -31.77
CA LEU A 70 -25.52 5.96 -30.42
C LEU A 70 -24.42 4.91 -30.37
N ALA A 71 -24.37 4.01 -31.34
CA ALA A 71 -23.32 2.99 -31.45
C ALA A 71 -21.93 3.60 -31.66
N THR A 72 -21.83 4.63 -32.52
CA THR A 72 -20.57 5.37 -32.73
C THR A 72 -20.14 6.12 -31.47
N LEU A 73 -21.07 6.74 -30.75
CA LEU A 73 -20.80 7.41 -29.48
C LEU A 73 -20.34 6.41 -28.39
N MET A 74 -20.98 5.24 -28.32
CA MET A 74 -20.54 4.16 -27.45
C MET A 74 -19.15 3.62 -27.80
N MET A 75 -18.87 3.39 -29.05
CA MET A 75 -17.54 2.94 -29.49
C MET A 75 -16.47 4.00 -29.23
N LEU A 76 -16.77 5.27 -29.47
CA LEU A 76 -15.86 6.37 -29.19
C LEU A 76 -15.64 6.56 -27.68
N SER A 77 -16.68 6.42 -26.87
CA SER A 77 -16.56 6.48 -25.41
C SER A 77 -15.76 5.31 -24.86
N LEU A 78 -15.91 4.10 -25.41
CA LEU A 78 -15.09 2.93 -25.03
C LEU A 78 -13.62 3.10 -25.42
N ALA A 79 -13.35 3.71 -26.60
CA ALA A 79 -11.99 4.02 -27.04
C ALA A 79 -11.29 5.10 -26.20
N LEU A 80 -12.06 6.02 -25.62
CA LEU A 80 -11.57 7.08 -24.74
C LEU A 80 -11.62 6.70 -23.25
N ALA A 81 -12.28 5.58 -22.92
CA ALA A 81 -12.30 5.09 -21.55
C ALA A 81 -10.89 4.76 -21.09
N LYS A 82 -10.51 5.25 -19.91
CA LYS A 82 -9.25 4.88 -19.29
C LYS A 82 -9.33 3.40 -18.91
N GLU A 83 -8.38 2.61 -19.37
CA GLU A 83 -8.26 1.26 -18.86
C GLU A 83 -8.00 1.30 -17.35
N PRO A 84 -8.62 0.39 -16.57
CA PRO A 84 -8.33 0.31 -15.16
C PRO A 84 -6.83 0.03 -14.98
N ALA A 85 -6.21 0.72 -14.02
CA ALA A 85 -4.80 0.53 -13.71
C ALA A 85 -4.58 -0.95 -13.33
N ILE A 86 -3.61 -1.59 -13.96
CA ILE A 86 -3.17 -2.94 -13.58
C ILE A 86 -2.16 -2.78 -12.47
N VAL A 87 -2.38 -3.43 -11.34
CA VAL A 87 -1.39 -3.53 -10.27
C VAL A 87 -0.28 -4.46 -10.73
N GLY A 88 0.88 -3.92 -11.08
CA GLY A 88 1.95 -4.62 -11.78
C GLY A 88 2.60 -5.72 -10.94
N ASP A 89 3.25 -5.36 -9.84
CA ASP A 89 3.82 -6.31 -8.87
C ASP A 89 3.10 -6.13 -7.51
N PRO A 90 2.01 -6.89 -7.29
CA PRO A 90 1.19 -6.68 -6.10
C PRO A 90 1.86 -7.13 -4.81
N VAL A 91 2.76 -8.11 -4.85
CA VAL A 91 3.51 -8.58 -3.68
C VAL A 91 4.51 -7.53 -3.25
N ARG A 92 5.28 -7.01 -4.20
CA ARG A 92 6.22 -5.91 -3.95
C ARG A 92 5.49 -4.67 -3.45
N ALA A 93 4.38 -4.28 -4.08
CA ALA A 93 3.58 -3.15 -3.64
C ALA A 93 3.09 -3.32 -2.19
N ALA A 94 2.63 -4.52 -1.81
CA ALA A 94 2.21 -4.81 -0.44
C ALA A 94 3.38 -4.73 0.57
N ARG A 95 4.57 -5.21 0.20
CA ARG A 95 5.78 -5.07 1.02
C ARG A 95 6.22 -3.63 1.17
N GLU A 96 6.18 -2.83 0.10
CA GLU A 96 6.44 -1.39 0.18
C GLU A 96 5.45 -0.69 1.14
N GLN A 97 4.17 -1.05 1.09
CA GLN A 97 3.17 -0.50 2.01
C GLN A 97 3.43 -0.92 3.47
N TYR A 98 3.84 -2.16 3.68
CA TYR A 98 4.23 -2.65 5.00
C TYR A 98 5.48 -1.93 5.52
N SER A 99 6.50 -1.72 4.70
CA SER A 99 7.71 -0.99 5.06
C SER A 99 7.40 0.45 5.49
N LEU A 100 6.50 1.12 4.75
CA LEU A 100 6.00 2.45 5.11
C LEU A 100 5.17 2.41 6.40
N ALA A 101 4.41 1.34 6.66
CA ALA A 101 3.70 1.17 7.93
C ALA A 101 4.66 1.07 9.11
N LEU A 102 5.76 0.34 8.96
CA LEU A 102 6.79 0.23 10.01
C LEU A 102 7.44 1.58 10.34
N THR A 103 7.58 2.49 9.37
CA THR A 103 8.16 3.83 9.66
C THR A 103 7.27 4.67 10.57
N THR A 104 5.98 4.34 10.69
CA THR A 104 5.05 5.04 11.58
C THR A 104 5.08 4.51 13.02
N ILE A 105 5.80 3.40 13.25
CA ILE A 105 5.94 2.75 14.56
C ILE A 105 7.33 3.04 15.08
N ASN A 106 7.46 3.74 16.21
CA ASN A 106 8.74 4.20 16.74
C ASN A 106 9.87 3.15 16.76
N VAL A 107 9.54 1.93 17.18
CA VAL A 107 10.51 0.82 17.26
C VAL A 107 10.89 0.28 15.87
N GLY A 108 10.11 0.58 14.82
CA GLY A 108 10.27 0.03 13.48
C GLY A 108 10.78 1.02 12.42
N GLN A 109 10.97 2.29 12.77
CA GLN A 109 11.27 3.34 11.78
C GLN A 109 12.48 3.02 10.91
N GLY A 110 13.62 2.71 11.50
CA GLY A 110 14.82 2.35 10.76
C GLY A 110 14.66 1.06 9.95
N VAL A 111 13.94 0.07 10.48
CA VAL A 111 13.62 -1.18 9.76
C VAL A 111 12.78 -0.92 8.53
N GLY A 112 11.70 -0.14 8.68
CA GLY A 112 10.83 0.25 7.57
C GLY A 112 11.61 1.00 6.48
N ALA A 113 12.50 1.90 6.90
CA ALA A 113 13.38 2.65 6.01
C ALA A 113 14.26 1.73 5.16
N VAL A 114 14.94 0.78 5.79
CA VAL A 114 15.82 -0.18 5.11
C VAL A 114 15.04 -1.09 4.18
N GLN A 115 13.92 -1.67 4.63
CA GLN A 115 13.10 -2.54 3.79
C GLN A 115 12.65 -1.80 2.53
N TRP A 116 12.13 -0.59 2.69
CA TRP A 116 11.68 0.23 1.57
C TRP A 116 12.81 0.63 0.61
N ALA A 117 14.00 0.95 1.14
CA ALA A 117 15.17 1.25 0.33
C ALA A 117 15.64 0.02 -0.47
N ARG A 118 15.63 -1.18 0.13
CA ARG A 118 15.97 -2.43 -0.57
C ARG A 118 15.00 -2.77 -1.70
N GLU A 119 13.70 -2.57 -1.52
CA GLU A 119 12.71 -2.74 -2.58
C GLU A 119 12.96 -1.79 -3.78
N ARG A 120 13.71 -0.70 -3.56
CA ARG A 120 14.13 0.26 -4.59
C ARG A 120 15.56 0.10 -5.07
N GLY A 121 16.24 -0.96 -4.65
CA GLY A 121 17.54 -1.32 -5.14
C GLY A 121 18.72 -0.88 -4.29
N ALA A 122 18.50 -0.45 -3.04
CA ALA A 122 19.61 -0.25 -2.10
C ALA A 122 20.37 -1.57 -1.90
N ARG A 123 21.67 -1.54 -2.11
CA ARG A 123 22.50 -2.73 -1.95
C ARG A 123 22.76 -3.00 -0.47
N PRO A 124 22.45 -4.20 0.02
CA PRO A 124 22.81 -4.59 1.39
C PRO A 124 24.29 -4.97 1.47
N GLY A 125 24.79 -5.02 2.71
CA GLY A 125 26.13 -5.52 3.00
C GLY A 125 26.28 -7.01 2.73
N VAL A 126 27.44 -7.56 3.09
CA VAL A 126 27.75 -8.97 2.93
C VAL A 126 26.81 -9.85 3.76
N ALA A 127 26.57 -11.05 3.27
CA ALA A 127 25.78 -12.04 3.99
C ALA A 127 26.51 -12.54 5.25
N VAL A 128 25.78 -12.60 6.35
CA VAL A 128 26.25 -13.14 7.64
C VAL A 128 25.23 -14.08 8.23
N GLN A 129 25.68 -15.02 9.05
CA GLN A 129 24.77 -15.80 9.90
C GLN A 129 24.73 -15.11 11.27
N LEU A 130 23.53 -14.65 11.68
CA LEU A 130 23.34 -14.10 13.00
C LEU A 130 22.88 -15.19 13.96
N THR A 131 23.43 -15.13 15.15
CA THR A 131 22.95 -15.89 16.31
C THR A 131 22.31 -14.90 17.29
N PRO A 132 21.33 -15.35 18.11
CA PRO A 132 20.81 -14.55 19.20
C PRO A 132 21.94 -14.00 20.06
N ARG A 133 21.82 -12.72 20.47
CA ARG A 133 22.77 -12.14 21.43
C ARG A 133 22.67 -12.93 22.74
N PRO A 134 23.79 -13.45 23.28
CA PRO A 134 23.77 -14.20 24.55
C PRO A 134 23.34 -13.26 25.67
N ILE A 135 22.56 -13.78 26.61
CA ILE A 135 22.17 -13.09 27.86
C ILE A 135 22.81 -13.81 29.03
N ASP A 136 23.63 -13.07 29.76
CA ASP A 136 24.21 -13.49 31.05
C ASP A 136 23.82 -12.47 32.13
N LEU A 137 22.49 -12.26 32.30
CA LEU A 137 21.90 -11.21 33.16
C LEU A 137 21.17 -11.81 34.38
N GLY A 138 21.44 -13.08 34.70
CA GLY A 138 20.78 -13.80 35.78
C GLY A 138 19.42 -14.39 35.35
N GLN A 139 18.54 -14.61 36.33
CA GLN A 139 17.27 -15.27 36.12
C GLN A 139 16.24 -14.32 35.48
N ALA A 140 15.53 -14.83 34.46
CA ALA A 140 14.37 -14.13 33.89
C ALA A 140 13.23 -14.06 34.93
N VAL A 141 12.65 -12.88 35.09
CA VAL A 141 11.54 -12.59 36.01
C VAL A 141 10.31 -12.20 35.20
N PRO A 142 9.16 -12.87 35.37
CA PRO A 142 7.95 -12.48 34.66
C PRO A 142 7.49 -11.08 35.09
N ILE A 143 7.01 -10.30 34.14
CA ILE A 143 6.38 -9.00 34.36
C ILE A 143 4.99 -9.01 33.71
N ASP A 144 4.06 -8.22 34.26
CA ASP A 144 2.75 -8.06 33.65
C ASP A 144 2.83 -7.29 32.33
N GLU A 145 1.86 -7.53 31.48
CA GLU A 145 1.80 -6.93 30.13
C GLU A 145 1.76 -5.39 30.18
N SER A 146 1.04 -4.82 31.14
CA SER A 146 0.91 -3.38 31.27
C SER A 146 2.25 -2.71 31.61
N ASN A 147 3.04 -3.34 32.46
CA ASN A 147 4.39 -2.88 32.82
C ASN A 147 5.37 -3.03 31.64
N ALA A 148 5.31 -4.16 30.93
CA ALA A 148 6.10 -4.35 29.73
C ALA A 148 5.78 -3.30 28.67
N MET A 149 4.49 -3.04 28.42
CA MET A 149 4.05 -2.06 27.44
C MET A 149 4.38 -0.62 27.85
N ALA A 150 4.31 -0.29 29.14
CA ALA A 150 4.76 1.01 29.64
C ALA A 150 6.25 1.25 29.36
N ARG A 151 7.08 0.20 29.50
CA ARG A 151 8.51 0.27 29.15
C ARG A 151 8.74 0.40 27.64
N LEU A 152 8.02 -0.37 26.83
CA LEU A 152 8.18 -0.41 25.37
C LEU A 152 7.53 0.80 24.66
N GLY A 153 6.45 1.35 25.21
CA GLY A 153 5.66 2.43 24.58
C GLY A 153 6.15 3.85 24.86
N ASN A 154 7.00 4.05 25.85
CA ASN A 154 7.26 5.38 26.40
C ASN A 154 8.29 6.25 25.65
N ASN A 155 8.80 5.87 24.45
CA ASN A 155 10.24 6.01 24.38
C ASN A 155 10.83 6.72 23.17
N GLY A 156 10.11 7.26 22.26
CA GLY A 156 10.76 7.90 21.10
C GLY A 156 10.31 9.34 20.86
N GLN A 157 9.15 9.70 21.35
CA GLN A 157 8.54 10.98 20.98
C GLN A 157 8.92 12.15 21.86
N SER A 158 9.34 11.87 23.09
CA SER A 158 9.72 12.88 24.09
C SER A 158 11.23 13.10 24.21
N ILE A 159 12.03 12.38 23.43
CA ILE A 159 13.49 12.38 23.55
C ILE A 159 14.11 12.79 22.23
N THR A 160 14.96 13.80 22.28
CA THR A 160 15.81 14.19 21.15
C THR A 160 17.07 13.34 21.16
N TYR A 161 17.37 12.69 20.03
CA TYR A 161 18.60 11.91 19.88
C TYR A 161 19.03 11.82 18.42
N SER A 162 20.31 11.55 18.19
CA SER A 162 20.87 11.20 16.91
C SER A 162 21.71 9.96 17.02
N GLY A 163 21.87 9.21 15.92
CA GLY A 163 22.71 8.03 15.95
C GLY A 163 22.72 7.26 14.63
N ARG A 164 23.55 6.23 14.62
CA ARG A 164 23.59 5.26 13.53
C ARG A 164 23.07 3.93 14.03
N GLN A 165 22.02 3.46 13.40
CA GLN A 165 21.49 2.11 13.59
C GLN A 165 21.98 1.20 12.48
N ARG A 166 22.22 -0.07 12.80
CA ARG A 166 22.42 -1.14 11.83
C ARG A 166 21.24 -2.08 11.87
N VAL A 167 20.69 -2.36 10.69
CA VAL A 167 19.51 -3.20 10.52
C VAL A 167 19.91 -4.43 9.71
N TRP A 168 19.81 -5.60 10.30
CA TRP A 168 19.99 -6.90 9.64
C TRP A 168 18.62 -7.51 9.35
N LEU A 169 18.38 -7.82 8.10
CA LEU A 169 17.19 -8.54 7.65
C LEU A 169 17.61 -9.89 7.11
N MET A 170 16.86 -10.92 7.43
CA MET A 170 17.03 -12.24 6.84
C MET A 170 16.45 -12.21 5.41
N ASP A 171 17.24 -12.58 4.44
CA ASP A 171 16.82 -12.69 3.04
C ASP A 171 16.26 -14.08 2.72
N GLY A 172 15.72 -14.27 1.54
CA GLY A 172 15.11 -15.53 1.11
C GLY A 172 16.06 -16.73 1.06
N ASP A 173 17.39 -16.48 1.05
CA ASP A 173 18.43 -17.51 1.18
C ASP A 173 18.76 -17.89 2.63
N GLY A 174 18.07 -17.28 3.61
CA GLY A 174 18.26 -17.51 5.04
C GLY A 174 19.48 -16.79 5.64
N ALA A 175 20.25 -16.06 4.85
CA ALA A 175 21.35 -15.23 5.34
C ALA A 175 20.86 -13.85 5.75
N HIS A 176 21.55 -13.24 6.72
CA HIS A 176 21.27 -11.86 7.12
C HIS A 176 22.20 -10.91 6.39
N ARG A 177 21.64 -9.81 5.93
CA ARG A 177 22.39 -8.70 5.34
C ARG A 177 22.03 -7.41 6.03
N ALA A 178 23.01 -6.52 6.20
CA ALA A 178 22.82 -5.27 6.91
C ALA A 178 22.77 -4.06 5.98
N ASN A 179 22.01 -3.04 6.41
CA ASN A 179 22.19 -1.66 6.00
C ASN A 179 22.28 -0.78 7.24
N ASP A 180 23.04 0.29 7.14
CA ASP A 180 23.09 1.31 8.19
C ASP A 180 22.06 2.41 7.91
N VAL A 181 21.50 2.97 8.99
CA VAL A 181 20.56 4.09 8.95
C VAL A 181 21.06 5.15 9.90
N GLU A 182 21.23 6.35 9.41
CA GLU A 182 21.40 7.55 10.25
C GLU A 182 20.02 8.01 10.69
N VAL A 183 19.85 8.20 11.98
CA VAL A 183 18.56 8.55 12.61
C VAL A 183 18.76 9.82 13.42
N ASP A 184 17.98 10.85 13.10
CA ASP A 184 17.89 12.08 13.86
C ASP A 184 16.45 12.31 14.30
N VAL A 185 16.20 12.31 15.60
CA VAL A 185 14.87 12.49 16.21
C VAL A 185 14.86 13.76 17.03
N VAL A 186 13.93 14.65 16.72
CA VAL A 186 13.66 15.85 17.54
C VAL A 186 12.31 15.68 18.22
N ALA A 187 12.35 15.75 19.55
CA ALA A 187 11.16 15.56 20.39
C ALA A 187 10.02 16.50 19.96
N GLY A 188 8.84 15.91 19.69
CA GLY A 188 7.65 16.64 19.26
C GLY A 188 7.62 17.07 17.78
N GLU A 189 8.74 16.97 17.04
CA GLU A 189 8.80 17.38 15.64
C GLU A 189 8.77 16.19 14.67
N GLY A 190 9.56 15.16 14.94
CA GLY A 190 9.64 13.96 14.09
C GLY A 190 11.04 13.37 14.01
N ALA A 191 11.24 12.53 12.99
CA ALA A 191 12.49 11.84 12.70
C ALA A 191 12.94 12.03 11.26
N SER A 192 14.23 12.30 11.05
CA SER A 192 14.91 12.16 9.76
C SER A 192 15.62 10.82 9.72
N LEU A 193 15.40 10.05 8.66
CA LEU A 193 16.00 8.74 8.45
C LEU A 193 16.79 8.76 7.14
N THR A 194 18.07 8.42 7.21
CA THR A 194 18.93 8.32 6.03
C THR A 194 19.49 6.92 5.92
N VAL A 195 19.04 6.17 4.93
CA VAL A 195 19.54 4.82 4.65
C VAL A 195 20.82 4.90 3.85
N LEU A 196 21.85 4.18 4.31
CA LEU A 196 23.10 4.03 3.62
C LEU A 196 23.12 2.70 2.85
N ASP A 197 23.73 2.72 1.66
CA ASP A 197 23.98 1.49 0.92
C ASP A 197 25.22 0.73 1.47
N ALA A 198 25.55 -0.40 0.86
CA ALA A 198 26.70 -1.21 1.27
C ALA A 198 28.05 -0.49 1.15
N THR A 199 28.14 0.60 0.38
CA THR A 199 29.37 1.42 0.27
C THR A 199 29.43 2.51 1.33
N GLY A 200 28.38 2.70 2.10
CA GLY A 200 28.22 3.78 3.06
C GLY A 200 27.75 5.09 2.44
N GLU A 201 27.38 5.08 1.16
CA GLU A 201 26.80 6.24 0.51
C GLU A 201 25.32 6.38 0.84
N ARG A 202 24.84 7.63 0.93
CA ARG A 202 23.45 7.96 1.16
C ARG A 202 22.61 7.50 -0.04
N PHE A 203 21.70 6.56 0.20
CA PHE A 203 20.79 6.05 -0.81
C PHE A 203 19.44 6.77 -0.78
N LEU A 204 18.92 7.05 0.42
CA LEU A 204 17.59 7.60 0.62
C LEU A 204 17.54 8.37 1.92
N SER A 205 16.88 9.53 1.90
CA SER A 205 16.52 10.27 3.12
C SER A 205 15.05 10.60 3.08
N TRP A 206 14.38 10.47 4.23
CA TRP A 206 13.02 10.93 4.39
C TRP A 206 12.72 11.43 5.81
N PHE A 207 11.63 12.17 5.92
CA PHE A 207 11.13 12.66 7.19
C PHE A 207 9.87 11.87 7.59
N VAL A 208 9.80 11.49 8.86
CA VAL A 208 8.64 10.87 9.49
C VAL A 208 8.15 11.83 10.59
N PRO A 209 6.94 12.39 10.46
CA PRO A 209 6.41 13.26 11.51
C PRO A 209 6.15 12.46 12.78
N THR A 210 6.18 13.16 13.92
CA THR A 210 5.77 12.55 15.18
C THR A 210 4.31 12.15 15.12
N MET A 211 4.06 10.86 15.26
CA MET A 211 2.71 10.32 15.35
C MET A 211 2.39 9.97 16.79
N GLY A 212 1.16 10.30 17.22
CA GLY A 212 0.69 9.94 18.55
C GLY A 212 0.81 8.43 18.76
N CYS A 213 1.57 8.02 19.78
CA CYS A 213 1.84 6.60 19.98
C CYS A 213 0.68 5.87 20.64
N CYS A 214 0.56 4.65 20.26
CA CYS A 214 -0.17 3.49 20.75
C CYS A 214 -0.51 3.52 22.26
N SER A 215 -1.54 4.21 22.64
CA SER A 215 -1.87 4.46 24.07
C SER A 215 -2.67 3.33 24.75
N SER A 216 -2.90 2.18 24.10
CA SER A 216 -3.49 1.04 24.79
C SER A 216 -3.15 -0.28 24.07
N LEU A 217 -1.97 -0.77 24.34
CA LEU A 217 -1.58 -2.11 23.95
C LEU A 217 -1.93 -3.06 25.11
N ALA A 218 -3.19 -3.43 25.22
CA ALA A 218 -3.65 -4.46 26.15
C ALA A 218 -4.17 -5.65 25.36
N GLY A 219 -3.88 -6.85 25.81
CA GLY A 219 -4.45 -8.07 25.23
C GLY A 219 -3.64 -8.69 24.08
N THR A 220 -2.31 -8.50 24.07
CA THR A 220 -1.44 -9.13 23.06
C THR A 220 -1.41 -10.64 23.17
N GLY A 221 -1.76 -11.20 24.35
CA GLY A 221 -1.63 -12.62 24.66
C GLY A 221 -0.17 -13.08 24.81
N LEU A 222 0.77 -12.14 24.85
CA LEU A 222 2.19 -12.42 25.04
C LEU A 222 2.55 -12.48 26.54
N GLN A 223 3.52 -13.33 26.87
CA GLN A 223 4.15 -13.38 28.19
C GLN A 223 5.43 -12.57 28.16
N PHE A 224 5.63 -11.70 29.15
CA PHE A 224 6.79 -10.84 29.22
C PHE A 224 7.71 -11.20 30.36
N TYR A 225 9.00 -11.03 30.14
CA TYR A 225 10.05 -11.28 31.11
C TYR A 225 11.07 -10.15 31.09
N THR A 226 11.72 -9.90 32.24
CA THR A 226 12.86 -8.99 32.35
C THR A 226 13.96 -9.67 33.16
N TYR A 227 15.11 -9.03 33.25
CA TYR A 227 16.28 -9.54 33.98
C TYR A 227 16.68 -8.57 35.09
N GLN A 228 17.40 -9.10 36.09
CA GLN A 228 17.81 -8.30 37.26
C GLN A 228 19.01 -7.39 36.97
N SER A 229 19.85 -7.79 36.03
CA SER A 229 21.03 -7.02 35.62
C SER A 229 20.81 -6.38 34.26
N SER A 230 21.55 -5.28 34.00
CA SER A 230 21.59 -4.60 32.72
C SER A 230 22.75 -5.09 31.85
N ASP A 231 22.59 -5.01 30.55
CA ASP A 231 23.62 -5.21 29.52
C ASP A 231 24.17 -3.84 29.06
N GLU A 232 25.14 -3.84 28.16
CA GLU A 232 25.69 -2.61 27.57
C GLU A 232 25.51 -2.60 26.04
N ILE A 233 24.88 -1.57 25.53
CA ILE A 233 24.65 -1.34 24.09
C ILE A 233 25.12 0.04 23.70
N ALA A 234 26.01 0.15 22.74
CA ALA A 234 26.55 1.43 22.24
C ALA A 234 27.09 2.34 23.38
N GLY A 235 27.71 1.74 24.41
CA GLY A 235 28.25 2.45 25.58
C GLY A 235 27.20 2.89 26.60
N ARG A 236 25.98 2.38 26.55
CA ARG A 236 24.88 2.71 27.45
C ARG A 236 24.35 1.47 28.17
N SER A 237 24.01 1.60 29.44
CA SER A 237 23.37 0.55 30.20
C SER A 237 21.93 0.29 29.71
N ALA A 238 21.58 -0.97 29.53
CA ALA A 238 20.30 -1.37 28.96
C ALA A 238 19.66 -2.55 29.70
N SER A 239 18.42 -2.35 30.14
CA SER A 239 17.61 -3.43 30.69
C SER A 239 16.97 -4.25 29.56
N VAL A 240 16.80 -5.57 29.79
CA VAL A 240 16.27 -6.45 28.80
C VAL A 240 14.82 -6.80 29.07
N VAL A 241 13.98 -6.72 28.04
CA VAL A 241 12.59 -7.20 28.03
C VAL A 241 12.45 -8.25 26.94
N GLU A 242 11.85 -9.38 27.27
CA GLU A 242 11.49 -10.43 26.33
C GLU A 242 9.98 -10.58 26.21
N ALA A 243 9.52 -10.90 25.01
CA ALA A 243 8.15 -11.33 24.74
C ALA A 243 8.13 -12.76 24.22
N HIS A 244 7.29 -13.58 24.80
CA HIS A 244 7.06 -14.97 24.41
C HIS A 244 5.60 -15.14 23.96
N GLY A 245 5.40 -15.71 22.78
CA GLY A 245 4.10 -16.09 22.25
C GLY A 245 4.06 -17.57 21.94
N ASP A 246 2.97 -18.27 22.31
CA ASP A 246 2.80 -19.71 22.08
C ASP A 246 3.97 -20.58 22.61
N GLY A 247 4.63 -20.12 23.67
CA GLY A 247 5.78 -20.79 24.27
C GLY A 247 7.14 -20.53 23.59
N TYR A 248 7.20 -19.66 22.59
CA TYR A 248 8.43 -19.28 21.87
C TYR A 248 8.84 -17.85 22.19
N LEU A 249 10.16 -17.62 22.24
CA LEU A 249 10.71 -16.27 22.25
C LEU A 249 10.36 -15.60 20.90
N THR A 250 9.56 -14.52 20.94
CA THR A 250 9.08 -13.80 19.77
C THR A 250 9.93 -12.57 19.49
N ALA A 251 10.31 -11.85 20.56
CA ALA A 251 11.10 -10.64 20.45
C ALA A 251 11.87 -10.36 21.76
N ARG A 252 12.94 -9.61 21.64
CA ARG A 252 13.76 -9.15 22.74
C ARG A 252 14.21 -7.72 22.49
N TRP A 253 14.13 -6.88 23.51
CA TRP A 253 14.52 -5.46 23.48
C TRP A 253 15.55 -5.20 24.60
N TRP A 254 16.58 -4.46 24.26
CA TRP A 254 17.49 -3.82 25.20
C TRP A 254 17.11 -2.34 25.28
N LEU A 255 16.54 -1.96 26.40
CA LEU A 255 16.01 -0.61 26.65
C LEU A 255 17.01 0.17 27.47
N ASP A 256 17.41 1.32 26.99
CA ASP A 256 18.31 2.24 27.72
C ASP A 256 17.76 2.54 29.13
N ASP A 257 18.54 2.31 30.15
CA ASP A 257 18.09 2.46 31.55
C ASP A 257 17.73 3.90 31.92
N GLU A 258 18.32 4.88 31.26
CA GLU A 258 18.08 6.30 31.53
C GLU A 258 16.87 6.84 30.77
N THR A 259 16.70 6.45 29.50
CA THR A 259 15.70 7.05 28.62
C THR A 259 14.59 6.07 28.23
N GLY A 260 14.82 4.76 28.41
CA GLY A 260 13.95 3.70 27.94
C GLY A 260 13.94 3.48 26.41
N LEU A 261 14.79 4.19 25.66
CA LEU A 261 14.90 3.97 24.21
C LEU A 261 15.36 2.55 23.90
N PRO A 262 14.77 1.88 22.87
CA PRO A 262 15.27 0.61 22.43
C PRO A 262 16.62 0.79 21.72
N LEU A 263 17.69 0.36 22.37
CA LEU A 263 19.04 0.42 21.84
C LEU A 263 19.38 -0.74 20.92
N TRP A 264 18.77 -1.92 21.18
CA TRP A 264 18.92 -3.12 20.38
C TRP A 264 17.64 -3.95 20.43
N VAL A 265 17.24 -4.54 19.29
CA VAL A 265 16.02 -5.34 19.17
C VAL A 265 16.30 -6.55 18.30
N GLU A 266 15.83 -7.70 18.76
CA GLU A 266 15.85 -8.96 18.01
C GLU A 266 14.43 -9.50 17.89
N ARG A 267 14.06 -9.98 16.71
CA ARG A 267 12.82 -10.72 16.46
C ARG A 267 13.17 -12.11 15.98
N TYR A 268 12.39 -13.08 16.41
CA TYR A 268 12.69 -14.49 16.22
C TYR A 268 11.57 -15.20 15.47
N ASN A 269 11.93 -16.25 14.74
CA ASN A 269 10.96 -17.21 14.23
C ASN A 269 10.65 -18.28 15.30
N MET A 270 9.72 -19.16 14.97
CA MET A 270 9.31 -20.27 15.86
C MET A 270 10.45 -21.27 16.19
N THR A 271 11.55 -21.26 15.45
CA THR A 271 12.73 -22.10 15.70
C THR A 271 13.80 -21.42 16.55
N GLY A 272 13.51 -20.18 17.04
CA GLY A 272 14.43 -19.41 17.87
C GLY A 272 15.56 -18.71 17.10
N ASN A 273 15.51 -18.73 15.77
CA ASN A 273 16.48 -18.02 14.96
C ASN A 273 16.05 -16.55 14.77
N PRO A 274 16.96 -15.57 14.89
CA PRO A 274 16.63 -14.19 14.60
C PRO A 274 16.25 -14.05 13.13
N THR A 275 15.18 -13.30 12.84
CA THR A 275 14.74 -12.95 11.48
C THR A 275 14.98 -11.50 11.17
N LEU A 276 15.02 -10.68 12.21
CA LEU A 276 15.29 -9.26 12.16
C LEU A 276 16.12 -8.91 13.39
N VAL A 277 17.21 -8.19 13.19
CA VAL A 277 17.98 -7.56 14.26
C VAL A 277 18.22 -6.11 13.87
N PHE A 278 18.04 -5.20 14.81
CA PHE A 278 18.50 -3.83 14.61
C PHE A 278 18.97 -3.22 15.94
N GLY A 279 19.94 -2.34 15.86
CA GLY A 279 20.45 -1.69 17.05
C GLY A 279 21.38 -0.53 16.72
N PHE A 280 21.58 0.31 17.72
CA PHE A 280 22.49 1.43 17.63
C PHE A 280 23.95 0.96 17.61
N VAL A 281 24.70 1.42 16.63
CA VAL A 281 26.16 1.35 16.58
C VAL A 281 26.74 2.52 17.37
N SER A 282 26.06 3.67 17.29
CA SER A 282 26.37 4.88 18.07
C SER A 282 25.10 5.66 18.31
N ILE A 283 24.99 6.31 19.46
CA ILE A 283 23.85 7.15 19.82
C ILE A 283 24.31 8.33 20.66
N ASN A 284 23.71 9.51 20.40
CA ASN A 284 23.87 10.72 21.18
C ASN A 284 22.50 11.21 21.64
N ILE A 285 22.30 11.33 22.93
CA ILE A 285 21.06 11.83 23.53
C ILE A 285 21.13 13.37 23.69
N GLY A 286 20.00 14.04 23.43
CA GLY A 286 19.85 15.49 23.60
C GLY A 286 20.29 16.31 22.38
N THR A 287 20.83 15.70 21.35
CA THR A 287 21.28 16.41 20.14
C THR A 287 20.80 15.72 18.89
N ALA A 288 20.07 16.43 18.04
CA ALA A 288 19.67 16.00 16.69
C ALA A 288 19.35 17.23 15.84
N GLN A 289 19.43 17.06 14.53
CA GLN A 289 19.04 18.07 13.57
C GLN A 289 18.30 17.40 12.41
N LEU A 290 17.04 17.77 12.22
CA LEU A 290 16.25 17.23 11.12
C LEU A 290 16.82 17.68 9.77
N ALA A 291 16.90 16.75 8.83
CA ALA A 291 17.32 17.05 7.46
C ALA A 291 16.25 17.88 6.76
N THR A 292 16.65 18.99 6.14
CA THR A 292 15.75 19.93 5.45
C THR A 292 15.37 19.48 4.05
N ASP A 293 16.11 18.53 3.47
CA ASP A 293 15.96 18.01 2.11
C ASP A 293 15.25 16.66 2.04
N SER A 294 14.69 16.21 3.17
CA SER A 294 14.00 14.93 3.23
C SER A 294 12.61 15.00 2.60
N THR A 295 12.27 14.01 1.77
CA THR A 295 10.95 13.88 1.17
C THR A 295 10.05 13.02 2.05
N GLN A 296 8.84 13.48 2.33
CA GLN A 296 7.83 12.68 3.01
C GLN A 296 7.15 11.77 1.97
N PRO A 297 7.31 10.44 2.03
CA PRO A 297 6.80 9.57 0.95
C PRO A 297 5.26 9.53 0.90
N TYR A 298 4.57 9.57 2.04
CA TYR A 298 3.12 9.68 2.14
C TYR A 298 2.72 10.18 3.55
N PRO A 299 1.78 11.12 3.63
CA PRO A 299 1.25 11.52 4.93
C PRO A 299 0.48 10.35 5.56
N MET A 300 0.87 9.98 6.76
CA MET A 300 0.09 9.10 7.64
C MET A 300 -0.52 9.96 8.73
N GLU A 301 -1.74 9.64 9.11
CA GLU A 301 -2.46 10.36 10.16
C GLU A 301 -2.63 9.44 11.37
N SER A 302 -2.55 10.02 12.56
CA SER A 302 -2.96 9.32 13.77
C SER A 302 -4.46 9.05 13.72
N VAL A 303 -4.87 7.93 14.30
CA VAL A 303 -6.28 7.52 14.31
C VAL A 303 -7.12 8.49 15.14
N SER A 304 -8.14 9.06 14.52
CA SER A 304 -9.20 9.82 15.19
C SER A 304 -10.55 9.18 14.87
N SER A 305 -11.55 9.41 15.71
CA SER A 305 -12.90 8.91 15.46
C SER A 305 -13.50 9.42 14.13
N ALA A 306 -13.13 10.61 13.71
CA ALA A 306 -13.55 11.19 12.43
C ALA A 306 -12.89 10.48 11.24
N SER A 307 -11.66 10.00 11.39
CA SER A 307 -10.89 9.38 10.33
C SER A 307 -11.23 7.90 10.09
N THR A 308 -11.97 7.27 11.03
CA THR A 308 -12.38 5.87 10.94
C THR A 308 -13.81 5.68 10.44
N SER A 309 -14.58 6.77 10.32
CA SER A 309 -15.95 6.74 9.83
C SER A 309 -16.02 6.70 8.30
N GLY A 310 -17.00 5.98 7.78
CA GLY A 310 -17.26 5.88 6.35
C GLY A 310 -16.52 4.73 5.68
N TRP A 311 -16.62 4.66 4.36
CA TRP A 311 -16.09 3.55 3.56
C TRP A 311 -14.59 3.33 3.77
N CYS A 312 -14.20 2.11 4.09
CA CYS A 312 -12.83 1.75 4.44
C CYS A 312 -12.46 0.37 3.91
N VAL A 313 -11.50 0.31 2.99
CA VAL A 313 -10.97 -0.91 2.34
C VAL A 313 -12.07 -1.90 1.89
N GLY A 314 -13.22 -1.37 1.48
CA GLY A 314 -14.38 -2.16 1.06
C GLY A 314 -15.34 -2.53 2.20
N LEU A 315 -15.12 -2.03 3.41
CA LEU A 315 -16.00 -2.12 4.57
C LEU A 315 -16.76 -0.79 4.76
N PRO A 316 -17.90 -0.77 5.49
CA PRO A 316 -18.64 0.45 5.77
C PRO A 316 -17.90 1.43 6.69
N GLU A 317 -16.96 0.93 7.51
CA GLU A 317 -16.11 1.70 8.41
C GLU A 317 -14.77 0.99 8.63
N CYS A 318 -13.75 1.71 9.09
CA CYS A 318 -12.46 1.10 9.44
C CYS A 318 -12.58 0.31 10.74
N PRO A 319 -12.23 -0.98 10.76
CA PRO A 319 -12.12 -1.73 12.00
C PRO A 319 -11.10 -1.08 12.95
N LEU A 320 -11.49 -0.79 14.19
CA LEU A 320 -10.56 -0.28 15.21
C LEU A 320 -9.59 -1.35 15.71
N GLU A 321 -9.95 -2.61 15.48
CA GLU A 321 -9.14 -3.79 15.81
C GLU A 321 -9.25 -4.81 14.68
N LEU A 322 -8.14 -5.45 14.33
CA LEU A 322 -8.10 -6.49 13.30
C LEU A 322 -7.09 -7.58 13.68
N GLY A 323 -7.58 -8.81 13.85
CA GLY A 323 -6.75 -9.93 14.31
C GLY A 323 -6.15 -9.72 15.69
N GLY A 324 -6.87 -9.08 16.60
CA GLY A 324 -6.38 -8.73 17.94
C GLY A 324 -5.35 -7.59 17.98
N LEU A 325 -5.16 -6.88 16.87
CA LEU A 325 -4.25 -5.74 16.80
C LEU A 325 -5.03 -4.44 16.70
N PRO A 326 -4.74 -3.41 17.51
CA PRO A 326 -5.38 -2.11 17.42
C PRO A 326 -4.92 -1.34 16.18
N LEU A 327 -5.83 -0.53 15.61
CA LEU A 327 -5.52 0.41 14.54
C LEU A 327 -4.69 1.57 15.11
N VAL A 328 -3.46 1.77 14.61
CA VAL A 328 -2.52 2.78 15.11
C VAL A 328 -2.32 3.95 14.16
N ALA A 329 -2.48 3.73 12.86
CA ALA A 329 -2.36 4.78 11.86
C ALA A 329 -3.17 4.47 10.61
N HIS A 330 -3.54 5.51 9.88
CA HIS A 330 -4.18 5.37 8.58
C HIS A 330 -3.68 6.44 7.61
N ALA A 331 -3.83 6.17 6.32
CA ALA A 331 -3.68 7.15 5.25
C ALA A 331 -4.75 6.91 4.20
N SER A 332 -5.30 7.99 3.66
CA SER A 332 -6.24 7.92 2.54
C SER A 332 -6.01 9.05 1.57
N SER A 333 -6.25 8.79 0.28
CA SER A 333 -6.27 9.83 -0.75
C SER A 333 -7.38 9.55 -1.74
N GLY A 334 -8.26 10.53 -1.98
CA GLY A 334 -9.46 10.36 -2.79
C GLY A 334 -10.69 10.00 -1.97
N GLU A 335 -11.79 9.60 -2.63
CA GLU A 335 -13.07 9.31 -1.99
C GLU A 335 -13.59 7.92 -2.37
N GLY A 336 -14.14 7.20 -1.38
CA GLY A 336 -14.81 5.92 -1.54
C GLY A 336 -13.94 4.87 -2.25
N GLU A 337 -14.52 4.09 -3.13
CA GLU A 337 -13.83 3.02 -3.88
C GLU A 337 -12.72 3.51 -4.82
N LYS A 338 -12.66 4.81 -5.11
CA LYS A 338 -11.60 5.43 -5.93
C LYS A 338 -10.42 5.90 -5.08
N SER A 339 -10.54 5.86 -3.75
CA SER A 339 -9.48 6.26 -2.84
C SER A 339 -8.41 5.18 -2.76
N TYR A 340 -7.17 5.62 -2.62
CA TYR A 340 -6.12 4.78 -2.05
C TYR A 340 -6.26 4.84 -0.53
N GLN A 341 -6.18 3.69 0.14
CA GLN A 341 -6.24 3.64 1.60
C GLN A 341 -5.17 2.71 2.15
N ARG A 342 -4.65 3.04 3.30
CA ARG A 342 -3.75 2.22 4.10
C ARG A 342 -4.12 2.30 5.56
N LEU A 343 -4.20 1.15 6.18
CA LEU A 343 -4.42 0.96 7.61
C LEU A 343 -3.23 0.25 8.20
N VAL A 344 -2.79 0.69 9.36
CA VAL A 344 -1.69 0.06 10.11
C VAL A 344 -2.22 -0.36 11.47
N TYR A 345 -2.10 -1.64 11.75
CA TYR A 345 -2.44 -2.23 13.03
C TYR A 345 -1.17 -2.75 13.69
N SER A 346 -1.00 -2.52 14.99
CA SER A 346 0.18 -2.98 15.71
C SER A 346 -0.04 -3.03 17.21
N ASP A 347 0.56 -4.02 17.84
CA ASP A 347 0.72 -4.14 19.29
C ASP A 347 2.16 -3.82 19.74
N GLY A 348 2.96 -3.19 18.89
CA GLY A 348 4.38 -2.90 19.14
C GLY A 348 5.31 -4.09 18.84
N VAL A 349 4.80 -5.32 18.84
CA VAL A 349 5.54 -6.55 18.49
C VAL A 349 5.16 -7.03 17.09
N ARG A 350 3.86 -7.20 16.86
CA ARG A 350 3.30 -7.59 15.56
C ARG A 350 2.80 -6.34 14.85
N THR A 351 2.99 -6.32 13.55
CA THR A 351 2.52 -5.24 12.69
C THR A 351 1.77 -5.84 11.51
N LEU A 352 0.66 -5.23 11.18
CA LEU A 352 -0.21 -5.59 10.08
C LEU A 352 -0.49 -4.34 9.26
N SER A 353 -0.19 -4.37 7.98
CA SER A 353 -0.58 -3.34 7.01
C SER A 353 -1.68 -3.87 6.12
N VAL A 354 -2.78 -3.14 6.02
CA VAL A 354 -3.87 -3.41 5.07
C VAL A 354 -3.96 -2.22 4.13
N SER A 355 -3.93 -2.47 2.83
CA SER A 355 -4.11 -1.40 1.84
C SER A 355 -5.18 -1.74 0.82
N TRP A 356 -5.87 -0.70 0.37
CA TRP A 356 -6.76 -0.71 -0.78
C TRP A 356 -6.16 0.15 -1.89
N THR A 357 -6.05 -0.43 -3.07
CA THR A 357 -5.58 0.28 -4.27
C THR A 357 -6.62 0.12 -5.38
N PRO A 358 -7.19 1.21 -5.92
CA PRO A 358 -8.07 1.13 -7.08
C PRO A 358 -7.36 0.51 -8.27
N GLY A 359 -7.97 -0.49 -8.91
CA GLY A 359 -7.37 -1.14 -10.06
C GLY A 359 -7.73 -2.61 -10.20
N VAL A 360 -7.01 -3.29 -11.10
CA VAL A 360 -7.22 -4.70 -11.44
C VAL A 360 -5.98 -5.50 -11.12
N LEU A 361 -6.18 -6.61 -10.42
CA LEU A 361 -5.13 -7.58 -10.16
C LEU A 361 -4.90 -8.43 -11.42
N ALA A 362 -3.69 -8.45 -11.94
CA ALA A 362 -3.33 -9.31 -13.06
C ALA A 362 -3.57 -10.79 -12.70
N GLY A 363 -4.32 -11.50 -13.54
CA GLY A 363 -4.66 -12.91 -13.29
C GLY A 363 -5.91 -13.15 -12.43
N GLY A 364 -6.48 -12.13 -11.81
CA GLY A 364 -7.79 -12.19 -11.10
C GLY A 364 -7.88 -13.17 -9.92
N THR A 365 -6.75 -13.72 -9.48
CA THR A 365 -6.64 -14.71 -8.40
C THR A 365 -6.04 -14.06 -7.15
N ARG A 366 -6.16 -14.76 -6.03
CA ARG A 366 -5.44 -14.40 -4.81
C ARG A 366 -3.96 -14.78 -4.98
N ILE A 367 -3.08 -13.85 -4.68
CA ILE A 367 -1.64 -14.06 -4.62
C ILE A 367 -1.24 -14.06 -3.15
N SER A 368 -0.45 -15.04 -2.73
CA SER A 368 0.12 -15.09 -1.38
C SER A 368 1.61 -15.38 -1.48
N ASP A 369 2.39 -14.71 -0.65
CA ASP A 369 3.83 -14.91 -0.53
C ASP A 369 4.20 -15.02 0.95
N ASP A 370 4.98 -16.04 1.30
CA ASP A 370 5.43 -16.35 2.64
C ASP A 370 6.93 -16.69 2.59
N SER A 371 7.69 -15.83 1.92
CA SER A 371 9.14 -15.97 1.81
C SER A 371 9.80 -15.77 3.19
N PRO A 372 10.72 -16.63 3.60
CA PRO A 372 11.42 -16.52 4.88
C PRO A 372 12.07 -15.14 5.05
N GLY A 373 11.95 -14.57 6.25
CA GLY A 373 12.56 -13.28 6.60
C GLY A 373 11.85 -12.04 6.05
N LEU A 374 10.85 -12.22 5.18
CA LEU A 374 10.03 -11.16 4.65
C LEU A 374 8.64 -11.19 5.30
N PRO A 375 7.91 -10.05 5.32
CA PRO A 375 6.53 -10.06 5.77
C PRO A 375 5.70 -10.99 4.90
N GLN A 376 4.82 -11.76 5.53
CA GLN A 376 3.81 -12.55 4.82
C GLN A 376 2.90 -11.60 4.07
N VAL A 377 2.57 -11.92 2.83
CA VAL A 377 1.73 -11.08 1.97
C VAL A 377 0.55 -11.89 1.45
N SER A 378 -0.62 -11.26 1.39
CA SER A 378 -1.78 -11.77 0.69
C SER A 378 -2.47 -10.64 -0.06
N VAL A 379 -2.72 -10.83 -1.35
CA VAL A 379 -3.33 -9.82 -2.23
C VAL A 379 -4.47 -10.46 -3.02
N TRP A 380 -5.62 -9.76 -3.12
CA TRP A 380 -6.76 -10.25 -3.89
C TRP A 380 -7.64 -9.13 -4.42
N GLN A 381 -8.37 -9.44 -5.48
CA GLN A 381 -9.33 -8.52 -6.09
C GLN A 381 -10.62 -8.43 -5.27
N VAL A 382 -11.10 -7.21 -5.01
CA VAL A 382 -12.41 -6.93 -4.40
C VAL A 382 -13.11 -5.87 -5.24
N GLY A 383 -13.99 -6.30 -6.14
CA GLY A 383 -14.71 -5.36 -7.02
C GLY A 383 -13.76 -4.49 -7.85
N LYS A 384 -13.76 -3.18 -7.62
CA LYS A 384 -12.94 -2.19 -8.37
C LYS A 384 -11.56 -1.94 -7.80
N GLY A 385 -11.17 -2.64 -6.75
CA GLY A 385 -9.87 -2.44 -6.12
C GLY A 385 -9.22 -3.74 -5.71
N VAL A 386 -7.98 -3.61 -5.31
CA VAL A 386 -7.11 -4.67 -4.84
C VAL A 386 -6.85 -4.45 -3.36
N VAL A 387 -7.20 -5.43 -2.55
CA VAL A 387 -6.83 -5.47 -1.13
C VAL A 387 -5.48 -6.17 -1.01
N SER A 388 -4.56 -5.55 -0.30
CA SER A 388 -3.27 -6.13 0.05
C SER A 388 -3.10 -6.15 1.56
N VAL A 389 -2.64 -7.28 2.08
CA VAL A 389 -2.33 -7.48 3.49
C VAL A 389 -0.89 -7.92 3.62
N ALA A 390 -0.14 -7.29 4.52
CA ALA A 390 1.22 -7.71 4.84
C ALA A 390 1.44 -7.68 6.36
N THR A 391 2.09 -8.70 6.92
CA THR A 391 2.33 -8.81 8.36
C THR A 391 3.60 -9.59 8.68
N ASN A 392 4.24 -9.27 9.82
CA ASN A 392 5.27 -10.09 10.45
C ASN A 392 4.71 -11.05 11.52
N GLY A 393 3.41 -11.08 11.70
CA GLY A 393 2.74 -11.96 12.65
C GLY A 393 2.67 -13.42 12.17
N PRO A 394 2.15 -14.33 12.99
CA PRO A 394 2.03 -15.75 12.63
C PRO A 394 1.00 -15.95 11.49
N ARG A 395 1.08 -17.12 10.84
CA ARG A 395 0.13 -17.50 9.76
C ARG A 395 -1.33 -17.51 10.21
N THR A 396 -1.58 -17.79 11.48
CA THR A 396 -2.92 -17.74 12.07
C THR A 396 -3.50 -16.33 12.04
N LEU A 397 -2.70 -15.29 12.34
CA LEU A 397 -3.10 -13.90 12.22
C LEU A 397 -3.46 -13.55 10.78
N MET A 398 -2.61 -13.89 9.81
CA MET A 398 -2.90 -13.67 8.38
C MET A 398 -4.21 -14.33 7.96
N ALA A 399 -4.45 -15.57 8.38
CA ALA A 399 -5.66 -16.31 8.04
C ALA A 399 -6.92 -15.68 8.66
N GLU A 400 -6.84 -15.19 9.89
CA GLU A 400 -7.93 -14.50 10.57
C GLU A 400 -8.26 -13.16 9.90
N VAL A 401 -7.26 -12.34 9.66
CA VAL A 401 -7.41 -11.06 8.96
C VAL A 401 -8.04 -11.24 7.59
N CYS A 402 -7.58 -12.21 6.83
CA CYS A 402 -8.14 -12.49 5.50
C CYS A 402 -9.60 -12.98 5.55
N ARG A 403 -10.06 -13.55 6.66
CA ARG A 403 -11.49 -13.92 6.83
C ARG A 403 -12.37 -12.73 7.19
N THR A 404 -11.82 -11.77 7.91
CA THR A 404 -12.53 -10.56 8.36
C THR A 404 -12.69 -9.53 7.26
N LEU A 405 -11.70 -9.39 6.38
CA LEU A 405 -11.71 -8.43 5.28
C LEU A 405 -12.64 -8.87 4.14
N PRO A 406 -13.07 -7.93 3.27
CA PRO A 406 -13.94 -8.24 2.14
C PRO A 406 -13.38 -9.39 1.30
N GLN A 407 -14.24 -10.38 1.04
CA GLN A 407 -13.85 -11.56 0.29
C GLN A 407 -13.63 -11.25 -1.18
N MET A 408 -12.86 -12.12 -1.85
CA MET A 408 -12.55 -11.97 -3.26
C MET A 408 -13.82 -11.84 -4.10
N ARG A 409 -13.91 -10.77 -4.88
CA ARG A 409 -14.94 -10.52 -5.88
C ARG A 409 -14.28 -10.26 -7.22
N LYS A 410 -14.90 -10.76 -8.30
CA LYS A 410 -14.41 -10.48 -9.65
C LYS A 410 -14.41 -8.97 -9.89
N ASN A 411 -13.51 -8.57 -10.80
CA ASN A 411 -13.44 -7.20 -11.27
C ASN A 411 -14.82 -6.74 -11.81
N GLU A 412 -15.33 -5.64 -11.23
CA GLU A 412 -16.65 -5.07 -11.53
C GLU A 412 -16.57 -3.85 -12.47
N PHE A 413 -15.46 -3.61 -13.14
CA PHE A 413 -15.38 -2.58 -14.19
C PHE A 413 -16.27 -2.94 -15.37
N GLY A 414 -17.57 -2.64 -15.25
CA GLY A 414 -18.59 -2.96 -16.23
C GLY A 414 -18.47 -2.11 -17.51
N LEU A 415 -19.02 -2.62 -18.62
CA LEU A 415 -19.10 -1.92 -19.90
C LEU A 415 -19.76 -0.53 -19.77
N LEU A 416 -20.81 -0.43 -18.98
CA LEU A 416 -21.54 0.84 -18.75
C LEU A 416 -20.68 1.90 -18.03
N GLU A 417 -19.83 1.50 -17.10
CA GLU A 417 -18.95 2.39 -16.39
C GLU A 417 -17.79 2.89 -17.27
N ARG A 418 -17.26 1.99 -18.12
CA ARG A 418 -16.28 2.35 -19.15
C ARG A 418 -16.86 3.35 -20.14
N VAL A 419 -18.10 3.13 -20.60
CA VAL A 419 -18.83 4.07 -21.46
C VAL A 419 -19.04 5.40 -20.73
N GLY A 420 -19.47 5.37 -19.47
CA GLY A 420 -19.67 6.58 -18.66
C GLY A 420 -18.39 7.40 -18.48
N SER A 421 -17.26 6.76 -18.18
CA SER A 421 -15.97 7.43 -18.04
C SER A 421 -15.44 8.02 -19.35
N GLY A 422 -15.68 7.33 -20.48
CA GLY A 422 -15.34 7.82 -21.81
C GLY A 422 -16.21 9.02 -22.22
N LEU A 423 -17.52 9.00 -21.91
CA LEU A 423 -18.43 10.12 -22.14
C LEU A 423 -18.05 11.33 -21.32
N GLY A 424 -17.70 11.17 -20.04
CA GLY A 424 -17.23 12.26 -19.18
C GLY A 424 -16.02 12.99 -19.79
N ARG A 425 -15.08 12.25 -20.38
CA ARG A 425 -13.93 12.82 -21.08
C ARG A 425 -14.28 13.53 -22.38
N LEU A 426 -15.25 13.02 -23.11
CA LEU A 426 -15.77 13.71 -24.33
C LEU A 426 -16.37 15.06 -23.99
N VAL A 427 -17.00 15.19 -22.83
CA VAL A 427 -17.68 16.43 -22.36
C VAL A 427 -16.73 17.30 -21.51
N GLY A 428 -15.49 16.85 -21.24
CA GLY A 428 -14.49 17.63 -20.48
C GLY A 428 -14.73 17.65 -18.96
N ILE A 429 -15.47 16.68 -18.42
CA ILE A 429 -15.82 16.55 -16.99
C ILE A 429 -14.94 15.46 -16.31
N GLY A 430 -13.91 14.95 -16.98
CA GLY A 430 -13.08 13.85 -16.45
C GLY A 430 -11.60 14.14 -16.42
#